data_9fcbbc44ab4c1e308fbd5e9feed90af4
#
_entry.id   9fcbbc44ab4c1e308fbd5e9feed90af4
#
_cell.length_a   1.000
_cell.length_b   1.000
_cell.length_c   1.000
_cell.angle_alpha   90.00
_cell.angle_beta   90.00
_cell.angle_gamma   90.00
#
_symmetry.space_group_name_H-M   'P 1'
#
loop_
_entity.id
_entity.type
_entity.pdbx_description
1 polymer ?
#
loop_
_entity_poly.entity_id
_entity_poly.type
_entity_poly.pdbx_seq_one_letter_code
_entity_poly.pdbx_strand_id
1 'polypeptide(L)'
;YIEGKTGEEKCSVCDKVLKENEVIPKLEHKYENEVCVNCGRIENAKKGTEYSSYITEKLPIQVVEYTAPETEKIIFECNNTRYWNSIGYLFDETNYSDEMLMDELEKYYSGDSDYISFKNYLAENEYGGGTGAPAIKYKVQKDKKYYLVIVPQENDYGEFTVTIDCPHDRTHVENKAIKTCSE
;
A
#
# COMPACT_ATOMS: atom_id res chain seq x y z
N TYR A 1 7.34 2.26 9.29
CA TYR A 1 8.41 1.68 10.13
C TYR A 1 8.10 1.95 11.58
N ILE A 2 8.26 0.92 12.43
CA ILE A 2 8.02 0.96 13.85
C ILE A 2 9.34 0.77 14.55
N GLU A 3 9.41 1.29 15.77
CA GLU A 3 10.48 0.94 16.68
C GLU A 3 10.44 -0.56 16.94
N GLY A 4 11.53 -1.25 16.62
CA GLY A 4 11.73 -2.63 16.99
C GLY A 4 12.24 -2.74 18.44
N LYS A 5 12.20 -3.96 18.97
CA LYS A 5 12.91 -4.31 20.21
C LYS A 5 13.74 -5.55 19.94
N THR A 6 14.97 -5.56 20.45
CA THR A 6 15.74 -6.81 20.54
C THR A 6 15.04 -7.77 21.48
N GLY A 7 15.20 -9.08 21.26
CA GLY A 7 14.69 -10.07 22.19
C GLY A 7 15.37 -9.95 23.58
N GLU A 8 14.59 -10.21 24.62
CA GLU A 8 15.11 -10.35 25.97
C GLU A 8 15.84 -11.70 26.11
N GLU A 9 17.06 -11.70 26.63
CA GLU A 9 17.77 -12.96 26.93
C GLU A 9 17.58 -13.34 28.39
N LYS A 10 17.08 -14.56 28.63
CA LYS A 10 16.86 -15.11 29.96
C LYS A 10 17.74 -16.33 30.22
N CYS A 11 18.14 -16.51 31.47
CA CYS A 11 18.79 -17.72 31.91
C CYS A 11 17.78 -18.89 31.85
N SER A 12 18.09 -19.95 31.11
CA SER A 12 17.22 -21.13 30.96
C SER A 12 17.05 -21.96 32.26
N VAL A 13 17.80 -21.65 33.31
CA VAL A 13 17.77 -22.39 34.56
C VAL A 13 17.01 -21.65 35.68
N CYS A 14 17.08 -20.30 35.69
CA CYS A 14 16.51 -19.49 36.80
C CYS A 14 15.66 -18.32 36.33
N ASP A 15 15.35 -18.22 35.03
CA ASP A 15 14.57 -17.15 34.37
C ASP A 15 15.07 -15.72 34.64
N LYS A 16 16.27 -15.57 35.22
CA LYS A 16 16.89 -14.25 35.39
C LYS A 16 17.18 -13.62 34.04
N VAL A 17 16.74 -12.38 33.89
CA VAL A 17 17.05 -11.58 32.72
C VAL A 17 18.56 -11.34 32.66
N LEU A 18 19.21 -11.77 31.60
CA LEU A 18 20.63 -11.62 31.33
C LEU A 18 20.91 -10.40 30.46
N LYS A 19 19.96 -10.10 29.54
CA LYS A 19 19.99 -8.93 28.66
C LYS A 19 18.58 -8.39 28.54
N GLU A 20 18.41 -7.12 28.81
CA GLU A 20 17.13 -6.42 28.61
C GLU A 20 16.92 -6.10 27.12
N ASN A 21 15.66 -5.91 26.74
CA ASN A 21 15.29 -5.47 25.40
C ASN A 21 15.88 -4.08 25.13
N GLU A 22 16.57 -3.95 24.01
CA GLU A 22 17.01 -2.66 23.48
C GLU A 22 16.02 -2.17 22.43
N VAL A 23 15.69 -0.88 22.47
CA VAL A 23 14.86 -0.24 21.46
C VAL A 23 15.70 -0.08 20.18
N ILE A 24 15.20 -0.64 19.08
CA ILE A 24 15.75 -0.41 17.74
C ILE A 24 15.04 0.83 17.19
N PRO A 25 15.74 1.95 16.96
CA PRO A 25 15.11 3.17 16.50
C PRO A 25 14.35 2.97 15.18
N LYS A 26 13.23 3.65 15.05
CA LYS A 26 12.48 3.75 13.79
C LYS A 26 13.39 4.32 12.70
N LEU A 27 13.52 3.63 11.58
CA LEU A 27 14.20 4.20 10.41
C LEU A 27 13.35 5.33 9.84
N GLU A 28 13.95 6.47 9.57
CA GLU A 28 13.30 7.56 8.87
C GLU A 28 13.04 7.17 7.40
N HIS A 29 11.88 7.59 6.87
CA HIS A 29 11.61 7.45 5.45
C HIS A 29 12.48 8.42 4.65
N LYS A 30 13.12 7.91 3.61
CA LYS A 30 13.86 8.71 2.64
C LYS A 30 13.19 8.55 1.29
N TYR A 31 12.67 9.65 0.75
CA TYR A 31 11.92 9.65 -0.52
C TYR A 31 12.76 10.11 -1.69
N GLU A 32 12.64 9.41 -2.81
CA GLU A 32 13.13 9.80 -4.13
C GLU A 32 11.95 9.67 -5.12
N ASN A 33 11.57 10.78 -5.74
CA ASN A 33 10.37 10.84 -6.62
C ASN A 33 9.11 10.27 -5.96
N GLU A 34 8.81 10.74 -4.75
CA GLU A 34 7.67 10.34 -3.92
C GLU A 34 7.70 8.87 -3.44
N VAL A 35 8.70 8.08 -3.81
CA VAL A 35 8.84 6.67 -3.38
C VAL A 35 9.91 6.56 -2.30
N CYS A 36 9.58 5.93 -1.19
CA CYS A 36 10.53 5.65 -0.12
C CYS A 36 11.54 4.57 -0.55
N VAL A 37 12.83 4.92 -0.61
CA VAL A 37 13.90 3.99 -1.02
C VAL A 37 14.09 2.81 -0.05
N ASN A 38 13.63 2.94 1.20
CA ASN A 38 13.80 1.92 2.23
C ASN A 38 12.65 0.91 2.28
N CYS A 39 11.43 1.31 1.91
CA CYS A 39 10.23 0.46 2.07
C CYS A 39 9.28 0.47 0.88
N GLY A 40 9.51 1.28 -0.14
CA GLY A 40 8.64 1.35 -1.30
C GLY A 40 7.32 2.12 -1.10
N ARG A 41 7.01 2.64 0.12
CA ARG A 41 5.82 3.47 0.36
C ARG A 41 5.84 4.69 -0.56
N ILE A 42 4.71 5.01 -1.15
CA ILE A 42 4.55 6.18 -2.04
C ILE A 42 3.76 7.24 -1.28
N GLU A 43 4.34 8.43 -1.12
CA GLU A 43 3.68 9.58 -0.49
C GLU A 43 3.52 10.73 -1.48
N ASN A 44 2.41 11.47 -1.32
CA ASN A 44 2.07 12.60 -2.20
C ASN A 44 2.02 12.21 -3.68
N ALA A 45 1.51 11.04 -3.99
CA ALA A 45 1.35 10.57 -5.37
C ALA A 45 0.56 11.59 -6.20
N LYS A 46 0.95 11.73 -7.46
CA LYS A 46 0.34 12.71 -8.40
C LYS A 46 -0.45 11.98 -9.47
N LYS A 47 -1.59 12.56 -9.82
CA LYS A 47 -2.41 12.09 -10.95
C LYS A 47 -1.60 12.12 -12.25
N GLY A 48 -1.73 11.07 -13.06
CA GLY A 48 -1.04 10.92 -14.34
C GLY A 48 0.43 10.51 -14.23
N THR A 49 0.94 10.21 -13.02
CA THR A 49 2.30 9.71 -12.82
C THR A 49 2.26 8.22 -12.49
N GLU A 50 3.13 7.44 -13.13
CA GLU A 50 3.35 6.05 -12.80
C GLU A 50 4.47 5.92 -11.77
N TYR A 51 4.22 5.17 -10.71
CA TYR A 51 5.17 4.85 -9.65
C TYR A 51 5.44 3.36 -9.64
N SER A 52 6.70 2.98 -9.39
CA SER A 52 7.10 1.58 -9.21
C SER A 52 7.37 1.31 -7.73
N SER A 53 6.91 0.17 -7.26
CA SER A 53 7.16 -0.30 -5.91
C SER A 53 7.18 -1.84 -5.87
N TYR A 54 7.32 -2.43 -4.68
CA TYR A 54 7.46 -3.86 -4.51
C TYR A 54 6.82 -4.33 -3.21
N ILE A 55 6.37 -5.58 -3.21
CA ILE A 55 5.92 -6.31 -2.02
C ILE A 55 6.84 -7.53 -1.84
N THR A 56 7.25 -7.77 -0.61
CA THR A 56 8.09 -8.92 -0.23
C THR A 56 7.55 -9.57 1.03
N GLU A 57 8.00 -10.78 1.34
CA GLU A 57 7.67 -11.45 2.61
C GLU A 57 7.94 -10.60 3.84
N LYS A 58 9.01 -9.79 3.83
CA LYS A 58 9.39 -8.88 4.92
C LYS A 58 8.67 -7.53 4.89
N LEU A 59 8.06 -7.18 3.78
CA LEU A 59 7.31 -5.94 3.55
C LEU A 59 6.03 -6.29 2.77
N PRO A 60 5.08 -6.99 3.38
CA PRO A 60 3.91 -7.51 2.68
C PRO A 60 2.81 -6.46 2.49
N ILE A 61 2.98 -5.26 3.00
CA ILE A 61 2.04 -4.15 2.82
C ILE A 61 2.73 -2.98 2.13
N GLN A 62 2.10 -2.45 1.07
CA GLN A 62 2.48 -1.18 0.47
C GLN A 62 1.35 -0.18 0.58
N VAL A 63 1.72 1.08 0.71
CA VAL A 63 0.77 2.20 0.85
C VAL A 63 1.08 3.27 -0.16
N VAL A 64 0.05 3.74 -0.85
CA VAL A 64 0.09 4.86 -1.77
C VAL A 64 -0.81 5.97 -1.22
N GLU A 65 -0.21 7.08 -0.80
CA GLU A 65 -0.94 8.26 -0.33
C GLU A 65 -1.21 9.21 -1.50
N TYR A 66 -2.44 9.65 -1.60
CA TYR A 66 -2.90 10.61 -2.60
C TYR A 66 -3.77 11.68 -1.98
N THR A 67 -3.47 12.95 -2.24
CA THR A 67 -4.34 14.07 -1.90
C THR A 67 -5.07 14.54 -3.15
N ALA A 68 -6.39 14.50 -3.14
CA ALA A 68 -7.20 14.86 -4.30
C ALA A 68 -7.20 16.39 -4.52
N PRO A 69 -6.69 16.90 -5.65
CA PRO A 69 -6.71 18.34 -5.94
C PRO A 69 -8.12 18.87 -6.28
N GLU A 70 -9.00 17.97 -6.71
CA GLU A 70 -10.37 18.29 -7.13
C GLU A 70 -11.34 17.18 -6.74
N THR A 71 -12.65 17.49 -6.76
CA THR A 71 -13.70 16.48 -6.59
C THR A 71 -14.00 15.85 -7.94
N GLU A 72 -13.54 14.61 -8.15
CA GLU A 72 -13.66 13.92 -9.43
C GLU A 72 -13.75 12.40 -9.26
N LYS A 73 -14.05 11.69 -10.36
CA LYS A 73 -13.88 10.24 -10.41
C LYS A 73 -12.48 9.93 -10.87
N ILE A 74 -11.77 9.09 -10.14
CA ILE A 74 -10.43 8.60 -10.48
C ILE A 74 -10.39 7.07 -10.44
N ILE A 75 -9.34 6.52 -11.01
CA ILE A 75 -8.96 5.13 -10.89
C ILE A 75 -7.59 5.05 -10.21
N PHE A 76 -7.48 4.23 -9.18
CA PHE A 76 -6.23 3.73 -8.64
C PHE A 76 -5.97 2.40 -9.33
N GLU A 77 -5.03 2.34 -10.25
CA GLU A 77 -4.75 1.16 -11.05
C GLU A 77 -3.34 0.64 -10.75
N CYS A 78 -3.26 -0.62 -10.33
CA CYS A 78 -2.00 -1.33 -10.18
C CYS A 78 -1.78 -2.26 -11.38
N ASN A 79 -0.51 -2.49 -11.71
CA ASN A 79 -0.10 -3.49 -12.69
C ASN A 79 1.07 -4.27 -12.12
N ASN A 80 0.87 -5.57 -11.92
CA ASN A 80 1.92 -6.46 -11.45
C ASN A 80 2.88 -6.78 -12.60
N THR A 81 4.19 -6.72 -12.35
CA THR A 81 5.21 -6.93 -13.40
C THR A 81 5.39 -8.39 -13.79
N ARG A 82 4.85 -9.32 -12.98
CA ARG A 82 4.83 -10.77 -13.21
C ARG A 82 3.48 -11.34 -12.79
N TYR A 83 3.26 -12.63 -13.05
CA TYR A 83 2.06 -13.35 -12.61
C TYR A 83 2.08 -13.57 -11.09
N TRP A 84 1.63 -12.57 -10.35
CA TRP A 84 1.31 -12.66 -8.93
C TRP A 84 0.05 -11.84 -8.66
N ASN A 85 -0.68 -12.19 -7.61
CA ASN A 85 -1.97 -11.60 -7.30
C ASN A 85 -1.86 -10.67 -6.10
N SER A 86 -2.51 -9.53 -6.18
CA SER A 86 -2.59 -8.56 -5.09
C SER A 86 -4.00 -8.04 -4.90
N ILE A 87 -4.29 -7.63 -3.68
CA ILE A 87 -5.56 -7.02 -3.28
C ILE A 87 -5.27 -5.56 -2.93
N GLY A 88 -6.14 -4.66 -3.39
CA GLY A 88 -6.10 -3.25 -3.04
C GLY A 88 -7.28 -2.87 -2.16
N TYR A 89 -7.02 -2.16 -1.08
CA TYR A 89 -8.00 -1.56 -0.18
C TYR A 89 -7.84 -0.05 -0.19
N LEU A 90 -8.93 0.68 -0.46
CA LEU A 90 -8.93 2.14 -0.45
C LEU A 90 -9.51 2.64 0.86
N PHE A 91 -8.78 3.55 1.51
CA PHE A 91 -9.18 4.26 2.73
C PHE A 91 -9.16 5.77 2.51
N ASP A 92 -9.79 6.52 3.38
CA ASP A 92 -9.55 7.95 3.56
C ASP A 92 -8.91 8.22 4.94
N GLU A 93 -8.61 9.48 5.21
CA GLU A 93 -7.97 9.93 6.46
C GLU A 93 -8.77 9.64 7.75
N THR A 94 -10.04 9.24 7.64
CA THR A 94 -10.89 8.96 8.81
C THR A 94 -10.84 7.51 9.26
N ASN A 95 -10.47 6.60 8.36
CA ASN A 95 -10.48 5.16 8.59
C ASN A 95 -9.13 4.48 8.27
N TYR A 96 -8.10 5.27 7.93
CA TYR A 96 -6.72 4.82 7.79
C TYR A 96 -5.90 5.17 9.04
N SER A 97 -5.07 4.25 9.51
CA SER A 97 -3.98 4.54 10.44
C SER A 97 -2.82 3.56 10.25
N ASP A 98 -1.61 3.99 10.59
CA ASP A 98 -0.46 3.08 10.58
C ASP A 98 -0.59 1.97 11.65
N GLU A 99 -1.31 2.23 12.76
CA GLU A 99 -1.61 1.22 13.79
C GLU A 99 -2.44 0.07 13.22
N MET A 100 -3.45 0.38 12.39
CA MET A 100 -4.26 -0.64 11.71
C MET A 100 -3.40 -1.57 10.85
N LEU A 101 -2.41 -1.01 10.13
CA LEU A 101 -1.48 -1.81 9.33
C LEU A 101 -0.64 -2.73 10.21
N MET A 102 -0.26 -2.24 11.39
CA MET A 102 0.56 -2.99 12.33
C MET A 102 -0.16 -4.14 12.99
N ASP A 103 -1.41 -3.92 13.39
CA ASP A 103 -2.25 -4.96 13.98
C ASP A 103 -2.43 -6.13 13.01
N GLU A 104 -2.59 -5.84 11.71
CA GLU A 104 -2.70 -6.91 10.70
C GLU A 104 -1.34 -7.59 10.41
N LEU A 105 -0.23 -6.83 10.42
CA LEU A 105 1.11 -7.42 10.30
C LEU A 105 1.46 -8.30 11.49
N GLU A 106 1.10 -7.92 12.72
CA GLU A 106 1.34 -8.72 13.91
C GLU A 106 0.59 -10.05 13.82
N LYS A 107 -0.68 -10.04 13.44
CA LYS A 107 -1.48 -11.26 13.23
C LYS A 107 -0.88 -12.17 12.15
N TYR A 108 -0.42 -11.58 11.05
CA TYR A 108 0.20 -12.31 9.95
C TYR A 108 1.51 -12.99 10.39
N TYR A 109 2.41 -12.26 11.07
CA TYR A 109 3.70 -12.81 11.50
C TYR A 109 3.61 -13.73 12.74
N SER A 110 2.58 -13.58 13.59
CA SER A 110 2.32 -14.52 14.69
C SER A 110 1.73 -15.85 14.21
N GLY A 111 1.23 -15.91 12.98
CA GLY A 111 0.52 -17.08 12.43
C GLY A 111 -0.95 -17.14 12.88
N ASP A 112 -1.49 -16.06 13.41
CA ASP A 112 -2.92 -15.95 13.75
C ASP A 112 -3.79 -15.75 12.51
N SER A 113 -3.16 -15.36 11.38
CA SER A 113 -3.80 -15.25 10.07
C SER A 113 -2.84 -15.69 8.97
N ASP A 114 -3.35 -16.46 8.02
CA ASP A 114 -2.60 -16.90 6.83
C ASP A 114 -2.56 -15.81 5.74
N TYR A 115 -3.33 -14.72 5.91
CA TYR A 115 -3.44 -13.64 4.93
C TYR A 115 -3.70 -12.30 5.61
N ILE A 116 -3.32 -11.21 4.94
CA ILE A 116 -3.55 -9.85 5.39
C ILE A 116 -4.87 -9.35 4.82
N SER A 117 -5.79 -8.91 5.68
CA SER A 117 -7.08 -8.36 5.27
C SER A 117 -7.51 -7.21 6.16
N PHE A 118 -8.22 -6.26 5.57
CA PHE A 118 -8.68 -5.07 6.28
C PHE A 118 -10.20 -4.98 6.33
N LYS A 119 -10.71 -4.17 7.27
CA LYS A 119 -12.13 -3.82 7.41
C LYS A 119 -12.28 -2.31 7.32
N ASN A 120 -13.53 -1.84 7.18
CA ASN A 120 -13.88 -0.41 7.15
C ASN A 120 -13.22 0.38 6.01
N TYR A 121 -12.89 -0.29 4.91
CA TYR A 121 -12.39 0.36 3.70
C TYR A 121 -13.55 1.03 2.91
N LEU A 122 -13.21 2.00 2.06
CA LEU A 122 -14.14 2.66 1.14
C LEU A 122 -14.45 1.81 -0.09
N ALA A 123 -13.44 1.08 -0.56
CA ALA A 123 -13.53 0.18 -1.70
C ALA A 123 -12.41 -0.87 -1.64
N GLU A 124 -12.66 -2.02 -2.26
CA GLU A 124 -11.73 -3.14 -2.38
C GLU A 124 -11.78 -3.68 -3.81
N ASN A 125 -10.67 -4.17 -4.30
CA ASN A 125 -10.59 -4.87 -5.58
C ASN A 125 -9.41 -5.82 -5.64
N GLU A 126 -9.62 -7.01 -6.23
CA GLU A 126 -8.60 -8.04 -6.41
C GLU A 126 -8.08 -8.14 -7.85
N TYR A 127 -8.96 -7.95 -8.85
CA TYR A 127 -8.70 -8.35 -10.25
C TYR A 127 -9.03 -7.29 -11.30
N GLY A 128 -9.13 -6.03 -10.92
CA GLY A 128 -9.55 -4.97 -11.86
C GLY A 128 -8.47 -4.51 -12.84
N GLY A 129 -7.20 -4.80 -12.54
CA GLY A 129 -6.03 -4.45 -13.35
C GLY A 129 -5.61 -5.57 -14.32
N GLY A 130 -4.59 -5.29 -15.14
CA GLY A 130 -4.23 -6.14 -16.29
C GLY A 130 -3.60 -7.50 -15.98
N THR A 131 -3.07 -7.74 -14.77
CA THR A 131 -2.24 -8.92 -14.43
C THR A 131 -2.50 -9.44 -13.02
N GLY A 132 -3.77 -9.59 -12.62
CA GLY A 132 -4.11 -10.01 -11.24
C GLY A 132 -3.87 -8.90 -10.21
N ALA A 133 -3.89 -7.65 -10.65
CA ALA A 133 -3.66 -6.48 -9.82
C ALA A 133 -4.96 -5.70 -9.58
N PRO A 134 -5.09 -4.94 -8.47
CA PRO A 134 -6.29 -4.18 -8.18
C PRO A 134 -6.43 -2.94 -9.07
N ALA A 135 -7.68 -2.60 -9.41
CA ALA A 135 -8.05 -1.34 -10.04
C ALA A 135 -9.34 -0.80 -9.43
N ILE A 136 -9.21 0.23 -8.60
CA ILE A 136 -10.31 0.80 -7.82
C ILE A 136 -10.75 2.13 -8.43
N LYS A 137 -12.01 2.17 -8.90
CA LYS A 137 -12.66 3.42 -9.34
C LYS A 137 -13.41 4.05 -8.18
N TYR A 138 -13.08 5.29 -7.85
CA TYR A 138 -13.70 5.98 -6.73
C TYR A 138 -13.93 7.47 -7.02
N LYS A 139 -14.98 8.04 -6.40
CA LYS A 139 -15.22 9.48 -6.45
C LYS A 139 -14.53 10.14 -5.26
N VAL A 140 -13.39 10.75 -5.50
CA VAL A 140 -12.64 11.49 -4.50
C VAL A 140 -13.22 12.89 -4.27
N GLN A 141 -12.95 13.45 -3.10
CA GLN A 141 -13.35 14.81 -2.72
C GLN A 141 -12.10 15.69 -2.63
N LYS A 142 -12.22 16.90 -3.12
CA LYS A 142 -11.15 17.91 -3.08
C LYS A 142 -10.55 18.04 -1.68
N ASP A 143 -9.23 18.18 -1.63
CA ASP A 143 -8.40 18.39 -0.44
C ASP A 143 -8.42 17.24 0.58
N LYS A 144 -9.09 16.10 0.29
CA LYS A 144 -9.04 14.89 1.11
C LYS A 144 -7.90 13.98 0.73
N LYS A 145 -7.34 13.33 1.75
CA LYS A 145 -6.33 12.27 1.58
C LYS A 145 -6.98 10.91 1.44
N TYR A 146 -6.39 10.13 0.54
CA TYR A 146 -6.76 8.73 0.29
C TYR A 146 -5.51 7.86 0.37
N TYR A 147 -5.69 6.64 0.83
CA TYR A 147 -4.63 5.67 1.01
C TYR A 147 -5.03 4.37 0.30
N LEU A 148 -4.32 4.04 -0.76
CA LEU A 148 -4.42 2.72 -1.37
C LEU A 148 -3.44 1.80 -0.65
N VAL A 149 -3.96 0.83 0.07
CA VAL A 149 -3.19 -0.23 0.74
C VAL A 149 -3.19 -1.46 -0.16
N ILE A 150 -2.01 -1.93 -0.53
CA ILE A 150 -1.82 -3.07 -1.44
C ILE A 150 -1.16 -4.18 -0.64
N VAL A 151 -1.76 -5.37 -0.70
CA VAL A 151 -1.28 -6.58 -0.03
C VAL A 151 -1.19 -7.75 -1.01
N PRO A 152 -0.35 -8.75 -0.75
CA PRO A 152 -0.32 -9.95 -1.56
C PRO A 152 -1.61 -10.75 -1.33
N GLN A 153 -2.07 -11.43 -2.36
CA GLN A 153 -3.01 -12.52 -2.22
C GLN A 153 -2.21 -13.80 -1.97
N GLU A 154 -2.50 -14.50 -0.87
CA GLU A 154 -1.69 -15.62 -0.41
C GLU A 154 -0.21 -15.20 -0.16
N ASN A 155 0.75 -16.02 -0.55
CA ASN A 155 2.19 -15.75 -0.40
C ASN A 155 2.82 -15.30 -1.73
N ASP A 156 2.09 -14.54 -2.53
CA ASP A 156 2.56 -14.01 -3.80
C ASP A 156 3.23 -12.64 -3.60
N TYR A 157 4.49 -12.52 -3.99
CA TYR A 157 5.28 -11.30 -3.84
C TYR A 157 5.87 -10.85 -5.17
N GLY A 158 6.06 -9.55 -5.34
CA GLY A 158 6.67 -9.03 -6.55
C GLY A 158 6.68 -7.52 -6.66
N GLU A 159 7.15 -7.07 -7.80
CA GLU A 159 7.14 -5.67 -8.20
C GLU A 159 5.81 -5.33 -8.86
N PHE A 160 5.38 -4.09 -8.70
CA PHE A 160 4.20 -3.55 -9.36
C PHE A 160 4.40 -2.08 -9.71
N THR A 161 3.59 -1.60 -10.64
CA THR A 161 3.41 -0.17 -10.85
C THR A 161 2.02 0.26 -10.41
N VAL A 162 1.88 1.52 -10.01
CA VAL A 162 0.61 2.14 -9.69
C VAL A 162 0.45 3.48 -10.37
N THR A 163 -0.72 3.72 -10.93
CA THR A 163 -1.13 5.01 -11.50
C THR A 163 -2.42 5.48 -10.86
N ILE A 164 -2.57 6.80 -10.73
CA ILE A 164 -3.81 7.44 -10.33
C ILE A 164 -4.22 8.35 -11.48
N ASP A 165 -5.34 8.06 -12.13
CA ASP A 165 -5.76 8.79 -13.32
C ASP A 165 -7.29 8.90 -13.44
N CYS A 166 -7.78 9.57 -14.46
CA CYS A 166 -9.18 9.53 -14.83
C CYS A 166 -9.55 8.12 -15.31
N PRO A 167 -10.74 7.61 -14.98
CA PRO A 167 -11.21 6.29 -15.45
C PRO A 167 -11.62 6.37 -16.93
N HIS A 168 -10.64 6.40 -17.84
CA HIS A 168 -10.89 6.36 -19.28
C HIS A 168 -10.99 4.92 -19.78
N ASP A 169 -11.86 4.67 -20.76
CA ASP A 169 -11.83 3.43 -21.52
C ASP A 169 -10.53 3.34 -22.31
N ARG A 170 -9.84 2.22 -22.19
CA ARG A 170 -8.55 1.95 -22.87
C ARG A 170 -8.62 1.98 -24.42
N THR A 171 -9.80 2.15 -25.00
CA THR A 171 -10.04 2.14 -26.46
C THR A 171 -9.63 3.44 -27.18
N HIS A 172 -9.11 4.46 -26.48
CA HIS A 172 -8.80 5.77 -27.08
C HIS A 172 -7.34 6.21 -26.95
N VAL A 173 -6.37 5.30 -26.99
CA VAL A 173 -4.93 5.63 -26.84
C VAL A 173 -4.26 6.08 -28.15
N GLU A 174 -4.92 6.18 -29.28
CA GLU A 174 -4.24 6.47 -30.55
C GLU A 174 -4.41 7.89 -31.15
N ASN A 175 -4.94 8.87 -30.42
CA ASN A 175 -4.90 10.25 -30.92
C ASN A 175 -4.59 11.25 -29.82
N LYS A 176 -3.49 12.01 -29.99
CA LYS A 176 -3.08 13.18 -29.21
C LYS A 176 -4.12 14.32 -29.31
N ALA A 177 -5.30 14.14 -28.80
CA ALA A 177 -6.23 15.22 -28.53
C ALA A 177 -6.24 15.49 -27.02
N ILE A 178 -6.11 16.74 -26.63
CA ILE A 178 -6.25 17.22 -25.27
C ILE A 178 -7.57 16.67 -24.72
N LYS A 179 -7.47 15.71 -23.78
CA LYS A 179 -8.64 15.07 -23.18
C LYS A 179 -9.15 15.96 -22.06
N THR A 180 -10.24 16.66 -22.28
CA THR A 180 -11.08 17.16 -21.19
C THR A 180 -11.91 15.99 -20.66
N CYS A 181 -11.81 15.67 -19.38
CA CYS A 181 -12.76 14.78 -18.74
C CYS A 181 -14.15 15.42 -18.84
N SER A 182 -15.05 14.85 -19.62
CA SER A 182 -16.45 15.23 -19.57
C SER A 182 -17.08 14.62 -18.32
N GLU A 183 -17.81 15.46 -17.57
CA GLU A 183 -18.54 15.17 -16.34
C GLU A 183 -19.51 13.98 -16.43
#